data_b633c622e0600f4a5f1532bfde7a5199
#
_entry.id   b633c622e0600f4a5f1532bfde7a5199
#
_cell.length_a   1.000
_cell.length_b   1.000
_cell.length_c   1.000
_cell.angle_alpha   90.00
_cell.angle_beta   90.00
_cell.angle_gamma   90.00
#
_symmetry.space_group_name_H-M   'P 1'
#
loop_
_entity.id
_entity.type
_entity.pdbx_description
1 polymer ?
#
loop_
_entity_poly.entity_id
_entity_poly.type
_entity_poly.pdbx_seq_one_letter_code
_entity_poly.pdbx_strand_id
1 'polypeptide(L)'
;MNFIRKITGSYSEKDEEFFNLMKNILGYKPKNLAFYQEAFTHSSLRKTNEQGFPVNYERLEFLGDAILGSVIANYLYKKLPTADEGTLTQMRSKIVSREHLNELGRDLALKKFVDASTSNQTFGDNIYGNLF
;
A
#
# COMPACT_ATOMS: atom_id res chain seq x y z
N MET A 1 -9.17 -17.82 16.12
CA MET A 1 -7.93 -17.14 16.03
C MET A 1 -7.53 -16.37 17.28
N ASN A 2 -6.59 -16.77 17.77
CA ASN A 2 -5.56 -16.50 18.77
C ASN A 2 -5.66 -15.21 19.58
N PHE A 3 -6.62 -15.24 20.50
CA PHE A 3 -6.63 -14.37 21.68
C PHE A 3 -5.30 -14.47 22.47
N ILE A 4 -4.67 -15.65 22.47
CA ILE A 4 -3.39 -15.92 23.13
C ILE A 4 -2.20 -15.19 22.48
N ARG A 5 -2.20 -14.99 21.14
CA ARG A 5 -1.16 -14.23 20.44
C ARG A 5 -1.15 -12.72 20.77
N LYS A 6 -2.29 -12.20 21.21
CA LYS A 6 -2.40 -10.80 21.65
C LYS A 6 -1.79 -10.54 23.02
N ILE A 7 -1.64 -11.59 23.84
CA ILE A 7 -1.14 -11.49 25.21
C ILE A 7 0.38 -11.72 25.30
N THR A 8 0.98 -12.50 24.37
CA THR A 8 2.42 -12.84 24.42
C THR A 8 3.31 -11.96 23.53
N GLY A 9 2.75 -11.06 22.72
CA GLY A 9 3.51 -10.03 21.98
C GLY A 9 4.60 -10.54 21.02
N SER A 10 4.67 -11.84 20.75
CA SER A 10 5.69 -12.43 19.90
C SER A 10 5.18 -12.53 18.47
N TYR A 11 5.63 -11.63 17.62
CA TYR A 11 5.56 -11.80 16.16
C TYR A 11 6.50 -12.93 15.73
N SER A 12 6.23 -13.58 14.59
CA SER A 12 7.25 -14.37 13.92
C SER A 12 8.42 -13.46 13.51
N GLU A 13 9.61 -14.00 13.32
CA GLU A 13 10.79 -13.23 12.90
C GLU A 13 10.50 -12.42 11.61
N LYS A 14 9.80 -13.04 10.65
CA LYS A 14 9.36 -12.39 9.41
C LYS A 14 8.36 -11.24 9.66
N ASP A 15 7.42 -11.44 10.58
CA ASP A 15 6.43 -10.41 10.94
C ASP A 15 7.10 -9.24 11.67
N GLU A 16 8.10 -9.52 12.49
CA GLU A 16 8.87 -8.50 13.21
C GLU A 16 9.71 -7.66 12.27
N GLU A 17 10.36 -8.29 11.28
CA GLU A 17 11.08 -7.59 10.22
C GLU A 17 10.14 -6.69 9.42
N PHE A 18 9.00 -7.21 9.00
CA PHE A 18 7.98 -6.46 8.28
C PHE A 18 7.41 -5.30 9.11
N PHE A 19 7.14 -5.53 10.40
CA PHE A 19 6.68 -4.48 11.32
C PHE A 19 7.67 -3.32 11.43
N ASN A 20 8.96 -3.65 11.61
CA ASN A 20 10.01 -2.64 11.72
C ASN A 20 10.17 -1.83 10.43
N LEU A 21 10.06 -2.50 9.28
CA LEU A 21 10.06 -1.82 8.00
C LEU A 21 8.88 -0.84 7.87
N MET A 22 7.65 -1.30 8.14
CA MET A 22 6.47 -0.45 8.05
C MET A 22 6.59 0.74 9.00
N LYS A 23 7.07 0.53 10.22
CA LYS A 23 7.33 1.60 11.17
C LYS A 23 8.31 2.64 10.63
N ASN A 24 9.36 2.21 9.95
CA ASN A 24 10.36 3.12 9.38
C ASN A 24 9.78 3.94 8.21
N ILE A 25 9.02 3.32 7.32
CA ILE A 25 8.39 3.99 6.18
C ILE A 25 7.30 4.96 6.63
N LEU A 26 6.44 4.54 7.55
CA LEU A 26 5.29 5.32 8.02
C LEU A 26 5.66 6.42 9.01
N GLY A 27 6.77 6.28 9.74
CA GLY A 27 7.14 7.17 10.85
C GLY A 27 6.34 6.94 12.13
N TYR A 28 5.47 5.93 12.16
CA TYR A 28 4.71 5.51 13.35
C TYR A 28 4.50 3.98 13.37
N LYS A 29 4.09 3.46 14.52
CA LYS A 29 3.86 2.01 14.69
C LYS A 29 2.56 1.59 13.99
N PRO A 30 2.57 0.61 13.07
CA PRO A 30 1.35 0.08 12.47
C PRO A 30 0.48 -0.59 13.54
N LYS A 31 -0.80 -0.18 13.62
CA LYS A 31 -1.73 -0.72 14.62
C LYS A 31 -2.27 -2.10 14.26
N ASN A 32 -2.49 -2.33 12.98
CA ASN A 32 -2.98 -3.62 12.46
C ASN A 32 -2.09 -4.08 11.32
N LEU A 33 -1.10 -4.90 11.67
CA LEU A 33 -0.12 -5.39 10.70
C LEU A 33 -0.75 -6.18 9.56
N ALA A 34 -1.86 -6.87 9.81
CA ALA A 34 -2.53 -7.69 8.80
C ALA A 34 -3.01 -6.87 7.58
N PHE A 35 -3.48 -5.64 7.77
CA PHE A 35 -3.84 -4.77 6.64
C PHE A 35 -2.65 -4.40 5.78
N TYR A 36 -1.50 -4.12 6.38
CA TYR A 36 -0.28 -3.83 5.63
C TYR A 36 0.23 -5.07 4.89
N GLN A 37 0.17 -6.25 5.51
CA GLN A 37 0.51 -7.51 4.84
C GLN A 37 -0.41 -7.80 3.67
N GLU A 38 -1.72 -7.57 3.81
CA GLU A 38 -2.69 -7.70 2.72
C GLU A 38 -2.39 -6.74 1.56
N ALA A 39 -2.02 -5.49 1.85
CA ALA A 39 -1.62 -4.50 0.86
C ALA A 39 -0.41 -4.93 0.02
N PHE A 40 0.48 -5.76 0.57
CA PHE A 40 1.65 -6.30 -0.12
C PHE A 40 1.43 -7.73 -0.68
N THR A 41 0.23 -8.28 -0.56
CA THR A 41 -0.09 -9.62 -1.06
C THR A 41 -0.62 -9.54 -2.48
N HIS A 42 0.13 -10.09 -3.44
CA HIS A 42 -0.29 -10.13 -4.84
C HIS A 42 -1.38 -11.20 -5.07
N SER A 43 -2.33 -10.92 -5.96
CA SER A 43 -3.45 -11.81 -6.28
C SER A 43 -3.01 -13.18 -6.85
N SER A 44 -1.81 -13.27 -7.43
CA SER A 44 -1.23 -14.52 -7.93
C SER A 44 -1.05 -15.61 -6.86
N LEU A 45 -0.98 -15.23 -5.57
CA LEU A 45 -0.89 -16.20 -4.47
C LEU A 45 -2.20 -16.91 -4.17
N ARG A 46 -3.33 -16.41 -4.71
CA ARG A 46 -4.67 -16.99 -4.51
C ARG A 46 -5.02 -17.29 -3.05
N LYS A 47 -4.50 -16.47 -2.13
CA LYS A 47 -4.80 -16.60 -0.70
C LYS A 47 -6.28 -16.30 -0.44
N THR A 48 -6.89 -17.07 0.46
CA THR A 48 -8.25 -16.86 0.95
C THR A 48 -8.29 -16.86 2.47
N ASN A 49 -9.27 -16.15 3.03
CA ASN A 49 -9.56 -16.25 4.46
C ASN A 49 -10.37 -17.50 4.81
N GLU A 50 -10.71 -17.67 6.09
CA GLU A 50 -11.51 -18.81 6.58
C GLU A 50 -12.90 -18.92 5.94
N GLN A 51 -13.44 -17.79 5.44
CA GLN A 51 -14.74 -17.73 4.74
C GLN A 51 -14.63 -17.90 3.22
N GLY A 52 -13.42 -18.14 2.69
CA GLY A 52 -13.18 -18.33 1.26
C GLY A 52 -13.07 -17.04 0.44
N PHE A 53 -13.03 -15.86 1.08
CA PHE A 53 -12.82 -14.59 0.37
C PHE A 53 -11.35 -14.37 0.04
N PRO A 54 -11.04 -13.80 -1.14
CA PRO A 54 -9.65 -13.46 -1.51
C PRO A 54 -8.99 -12.51 -0.50
N VAL A 55 -7.73 -12.79 -0.17
CA VAL A 55 -6.88 -11.94 0.65
C VAL A 55 -5.70 -11.47 -0.20
N ASN A 56 -5.83 -10.29 -0.76
CA ASN A 56 -4.81 -9.63 -1.59
C ASN A 56 -5.06 -8.12 -1.62
N TYR A 57 -4.18 -7.38 -2.30
CA TYR A 57 -4.22 -5.91 -2.32
C TYR A 57 -5.39 -5.30 -3.11
N GLU A 58 -6.12 -6.04 -3.96
CA GLU A 58 -7.03 -5.44 -4.95
C GLU A 58 -8.14 -4.57 -4.32
N ARG A 59 -8.75 -5.02 -3.24
CA ARG A 59 -9.77 -4.20 -2.55
C ARG A 59 -9.18 -3.00 -1.82
N LEU A 60 -7.98 -3.15 -1.26
CA LEU A 60 -7.26 -2.05 -0.61
C LEU A 60 -6.77 -1.04 -1.64
N GLU A 61 -6.33 -1.47 -2.82
CA GLU A 61 -6.00 -0.60 -3.95
C GLU A 61 -7.18 0.28 -4.35
N PHE A 62 -8.37 -0.31 -4.51
CA PHE A 62 -9.58 0.44 -4.84
C PHE A 62 -9.89 1.54 -3.80
N LEU A 63 -9.84 1.19 -2.51
CA LEU A 63 -10.09 2.14 -1.43
C LEU A 63 -8.97 3.17 -1.31
N GLY A 64 -7.72 2.71 -1.40
CA GLY A 64 -6.53 3.54 -1.28
C GLY A 64 -6.44 4.60 -2.39
N ASP A 65 -6.80 4.26 -3.61
CA ASP A 65 -6.87 5.20 -4.73
C ASP A 65 -7.80 6.40 -4.42
N ALA A 66 -8.98 6.14 -3.91
CA ALA A 66 -9.93 7.18 -3.53
C ALA A 66 -9.42 8.05 -2.37
N ILE A 67 -8.82 7.44 -1.35
CA ILE A 67 -8.25 8.16 -0.20
C ILE A 67 -7.06 9.01 -0.62
N LEU A 68 -6.13 8.46 -1.40
CA LEU A 68 -4.97 9.18 -1.91
C LEU A 68 -5.40 10.39 -2.75
N GLY A 69 -6.34 10.21 -3.66
CA GLY A 69 -6.90 11.29 -4.46
C GLY A 69 -7.51 12.40 -3.60
N SER A 70 -8.23 12.05 -2.56
CA SER A 70 -8.82 13.00 -1.61
C SER A 70 -7.76 13.79 -0.82
N VAL A 71 -6.73 13.11 -0.31
CA VAL A 71 -5.62 13.74 0.45
C VAL A 71 -4.87 14.74 -0.44
N ILE A 72 -4.52 14.34 -1.66
CA ILE A 72 -3.82 15.21 -2.61
C ILE A 72 -4.69 16.39 -3.02
N ALA A 73 -5.99 16.17 -3.28
CA ALA A 73 -6.93 17.26 -3.60
C ALA A 73 -7.00 18.29 -2.46
N ASN A 74 -7.10 17.85 -1.21
CA ASN A 74 -7.11 18.74 -0.06
C ASN A 74 -5.79 19.53 0.08
N TYR A 75 -4.66 18.87 -0.14
CA TYR A 75 -3.34 19.51 -0.12
C TYR A 75 -3.23 20.61 -1.19
N LEU A 76 -3.57 20.30 -2.45
CA LEU A 76 -3.51 21.24 -3.56
C LEU A 76 -4.47 22.42 -3.38
N TYR A 77 -5.70 22.15 -2.94
CA TYR A 77 -6.69 23.16 -2.65
C TYR A 77 -6.17 24.21 -1.65
N LYS A 78 -5.51 23.78 -0.60
CA LYS A 78 -4.94 24.66 0.43
C LYS A 78 -3.67 25.38 -0.02
N LYS A 79 -2.82 24.72 -0.81
CA LYS A 79 -1.53 25.26 -1.24
C LYS A 79 -1.64 26.23 -2.40
N LEU A 80 -2.66 26.08 -3.22
CA LEU A 80 -2.86 26.85 -4.46
C LEU A 80 -4.22 27.56 -4.47
N PRO A 81 -4.44 28.53 -3.58
CA PRO A 81 -5.77 29.13 -3.38
C PRO A 81 -6.28 29.92 -4.59
N THR A 82 -5.40 30.27 -5.51
CA THR A 82 -5.75 31.02 -6.75
C THR A 82 -5.81 30.15 -8.00
N ALA A 83 -5.48 28.85 -7.91
CA ALA A 83 -5.56 27.96 -9.04
C ALA A 83 -7.02 27.56 -9.34
N ASP A 84 -7.37 27.51 -10.63
CA ASP A 84 -8.67 27.03 -11.06
C ASP A 84 -8.82 25.50 -10.93
N GLU A 85 -10.05 25.01 -11.08
CA GLU A 85 -10.36 23.58 -10.97
C GLU A 85 -9.59 22.75 -11.99
N GLY A 86 -9.46 23.21 -13.24
CA GLY A 86 -8.73 22.50 -14.29
C GLY A 86 -7.25 22.30 -13.93
N THR A 87 -6.61 23.34 -13.43
CA THR A 87 -5.21 23.28 -12.96
C THR A 87 -5.05 22.30 -11.79
N LEU A 88 -5.92 22.37 -10.79
CA LEU A 88 -5.91 21.49 -9.64
C LEU A 88 -6.11 20.02 -10.04
N THR A 89 -7.03 19.75 -10.97
CA THR A 89 -7.30 18.41 -11.49
C THR A 89 -6.12 17.85 -12.25
N GLN A 90 -5.46 18.64 -13.11
CA GLN A 90 -4.26 18.21 -13.83
C GLN A 90 -3.10 17.91 -12.87
N MET A 91 -2.86 18.74 -11.87
CA MET A 91 -1.82 18.54 -10.89
C MET A 91 -2.04 17.28 -10.06
N ARG A 92 -3.28 17.07 -9.59
CA ARG A 92 -3.64 15.83 -8.88
C ARG A 92 -3.36 14.61 -9.75
N SER A 93 -3.80 14.61 -11.00
CA SER A 93 -3.62 13.49 -11.93
C SER A 93 -2.13 13.15 -12.16
N LYS A 94 -1.26 14.16 -12.20
CA LYS A 94 0.19 13.93 -12.29
C LYS A 94 0.76 13.29 -11.04
N ILE A 95 0.38 13.79 -9.86
CA ILE A 95 0.90 13.29 -8.57
C ILE A 95 0.49 11.84 -8.33
N VAL A 96 -0.76 11.49 -8.64
CA VAL A 96 -1.29 10.13 -8.47
C VAL A 96 -1.14 9.26 -9.71
N SER A 97 -0.35 9.69 -10.70
CA SER A 97 -0.11 8.88 -11.89
C SER A 97 0.63 7.59 -11.54
N ARG A 98 0.36 6.53 -12.28
CA ARG A 98 1.07 5.24 -12.12
C ARG A 98 2.58 5.42 -12.24
N GLU A 99 3.05 6.26 -13.16
CA GLU A 99 4.46 6.56 -13.35
C GLU A 99 5.09 7.16 -12.09
N HIS A 100 4.46 8.19 -11.52
CA HIS A 100 4.97 8.85 -10.31
C HIS A 100 4.90 7.93 -9.08
N LEU A 101 3.82 7.17 -8.92
CA LEU A 101 3.69 6.20 -7.82
C LEU A 101 4.69 5.05 -7.95
N ASN A 102 5.01 4.59 -9.16
CA ASN A 102 6.05 3.62 -9.38
C ASN A 102 7.43 4.15 -8.98
N GLU A 103 7.74 5.40 -9.30
CA GLU A 103 8.98 6.06 -8.89
C GLU A 103 9.07 6.14 -7.37
N LEU A 104 8.03 6.60 -6.70
CA LEU A 104 7.96 6.64 -5.24
C LEU A 104 8.13 5.25 -4.62
N GLY A 105 7.49 4.23 -5.19
CA GLY A 105 7.62 2.85 -4.73
C GLY A 105 9.05 2.32 -4.85
N ARG A 106 9.77 2.69 -5.91
CA ARG A 106 11.21 2.38 -6.07
C ARG A 106 12.04 3.08 -5.00
N ASP A 107 11.82 4.36 -4.77
CA ASP A 107 12.55 5.17 -3.79
C ASP A 107 12.35 4.62 -2.37
N LEU A 108 11.17 4.12 -2.07
CA LEU A 108 10.84 3.46 -0.79
C LEU A 108 11.27 1.98 -0.74
N ALA A 109 11.84 1.42 -1.81
CA ALA A 109 12.27 0.03 -1.92
C ALA A 109 11.17 -1.00 -1.58
N LEU A 110 9.92 -0.73 -1.97
CA LEU A 110 8.76 -1.54 -1.57
C LEU A 110 8.68 -2.90 -2.26
N LYS A 111 9.30 -3.07 -3.43
CA LYS A 111 9.19 -4.28 -4.25
C LYS A 111 9.57 -5.57 -3.50
N LYS A 112 10.61 -5.51 -2.67
CA LYS A 112 11.11 -6.68 -1.92
C LYS A 112 10.10 -7.25 -0.91
N PHE A 113 9.07 -6.48 -0.56
CA PHE A 113 8.03 -6.89 0.40
C PHE A 113 6.77 -7.42 -0.26
N VAL A 114 6.66 -7.32 -1.59
CA VAL A 114 5.52 -7.85 -2.32
C VAL A 114 5.60 -9.36 -2.33
N ASP A 115 4.61 -9.99 -1.72
CA ASP A 115 4.44 -11.43 -1.68
C ASP A 115 3.70 -11.88 -2.96
N ALA A 116 4.38 -12.65 -3.81
CA ALA A 116 3.86 -13.11 -5.08
C ALA A 116 4.35 -14.51 -5.41
N SER A 117 3.65 -15.21 -6.30
CA SER A 117 4.10 -16.53 -6.76
C SER A 117 5.40 -16.39 -7.58
N THR A 118 6.29 -17.37 -7.45
CA THR A 118 7.59 -17.38 -8.13
C THR A 118 7.52 -17.37 -9.65
N SER A 119 6.39 -17.80 -10.22
CA SER A 119 6.14 -17.75 -11.67
C SER A 119 6.02 -16.33 -12.23
N ASN A 120 5.82 -15.33 -11.37
CA ASN A 120 5.63 -13.93 -11.73
C ASN A 120 6.83 -13.06 -11.34
N GLN A 121 8.03 -13.59 -11.34
CA GLN A 121 9.26 -12.83 -10.99
C GLN A 121 9.55 -11.64 -11.93
N THR A 122 8.88 -11.54 -13.06
CA THR A 122 8.93 -10.38 -13.96
C THR A 122 7.82 -9.39 -13.66
N PHE A 123 7.69 -8.97 -12.42
CA PHE A 123 6.88 -7.79 -12.11
C PHE A 123 7.60 -6.57 -12.68
N GLY A 124 7.06 -6.04 -13.76
CA GLY A 124 7.45 -4.72 -14.22
C GLY A 124 7.18 -3.65 -13.16
N ASP A 125 7.68 -2.46 -13.39
CA ASP A 125 7.55 -1.32 -12.47
C ASP A 125 6.09 -0.96 -12.10
N ASN A 126 5.11 -1.49 -12.82
CA ASN A 126 3.69 -1.25 -12.59
C ASN A 126 3.15 -1.74 -11.24
N ILE A 127 3.88 -2.62 -10.55
CA ILE A 127 3.44 -3.15 -9.26
C ILE A 127 3.37 -2.06 -8.19
N TYR A 128 4.21 -1.05 -8.26
CA TYR A 128 4.24 0.02 -7.26
C TYR A 128 3.00 0.89 -7.30
N GLY A 129 2.47 1.15 -8.49
CA GLY A 129 1.24 1.92 -8.66
C GLY A 129 0.02 1.29 -7.98
N ASN A 130 0.06 -0.03 -7.77
CA ASN A 130 -1.02 -0.77 -7.12
C ASN A 130 -0.89 -0.79 -5.58
N LEU A 131 0.27 -0.41 -5.04
CA LEU A 131 0.53 -0.38 -3.59
C LEU A 131 0.04 0.93 -2.92
N PHE A 132 -0.22 1.96 -3.70
CA PHE A 132 -0.69 3.27 -3.27
C PHE A 132 -2.13 3.52 -3.62
#